data_6201ac9ac5c59bee51fef12bb3993cdc
#
_entry.id   6201ac9ac5c59bee51fef12bb3993cdc
#
_cell.length_a   1.000
_cell.length_b   1.000
_cell.length_c   1.000
_cell.angle_alpha   90.00
_cell.angle_beta   90.00
_cell.angle_gamma   90.00
#
_symmetry.space_group_name_H-M   'P 1'
#
loop_
_entity.id
_entity.type
_entity.pdbx_description
1 polymer ?
#
loop_
_entity_poly.entity_id
_entity_poly.type
_entity_poly.pdbx_seq_one_letter_code
_entity_poly.pdbx_strand_id
1 'polypeptide(L)'
;VKLAEASSQSGIKKLRQFGVQELDIIPIVESITKYAVTITQPEKIRYELEKAVYIAKSGRPGPVWIEIPMDVQSAKISQALEKFEIKQSDKPKINENQIKLIAELLRNSKRPIIISGQGVRIAGAIELLTKLVKLFKIPVVTPYLGIDTIRHDEESYIGKTGVKGERAANIAMQNSDLILSIGSSLHVSVIGYNYKEFGREAKKIIVDIDEISHEKKTIKIDQFVHADAKDFLNILLKKST
;
A
#
# COMPACT_ATOMS: atom_id res chain seq x y z
N VAL A 1 19.23 -19.73 19.85
CA VAL A 1 20.36 -19.16 19.08
C VAL A 1 20.62 -20.08 17.90
N LYS A 2 20.57 -19.52 16.68
CA LYS A 2 20.80 -20.28 15.45
C LYS A 2 22.23 -20.06 14.96
N LEU A 3 22.89 -21.13 14.57
CA LEU A 3 24.20 -21.08 13.90
C LEU A 3 24.01 -21.12 12.37
N ALA A 4 24.89 -20.46 11.64
CA ALA A 4 24.84 -20.47 10.18
C ALA A 4 24.99 -21.88 9.59
N GLU A 5 25.80 -22.73 10.24
CA GLU A 5 25.93 -24.14 9.87
C GLU A 5 24.62 -24.92 9.99
N ALA A 6 23.87 -24.71 11.08
CA ALA A 6 22.56 -25.32 11.25
C ALA A 6 21.55 -24.85 10.19
N SER A 7 21.65 -23.58 9.78
CA SER A 7 20.84 -23.03 8.69
C SER A 7 21.19 -23.63 7.33
N SER A 8 22.48 -23.86 7.07
CA SER A 8 22.94 -24.49 5.81
C SER A 8 22.64 -26.00 5.74
N GLN A 9 22.52 -26.65 6.88
CA GLN A 9 22.13 -28.06 7.01
C GLN A 9 20.62 -28.29 6.95
N SER A 10 19.82 -27.25 6.75
CA SER A 10 18.36 -27.36 6.62
C SER A 10 17.89 -28.27 5.48
N GLY A 11 18.80 -28.78 4.63
CA GLY A 11 18.56 -29.87 3.68
C GLY A 11 18.33 -31.25 4.32
N ILE A 12 18.57 -31.41 5.64
CA ILE A 12 18.25 -32.66 6.36
C ILE A 12 16.74 -32.68 6.60
N LYS A 13 16.02 -33.30 5.70
CA LYS A 13 14.58 -33.54 5.83
C LYS A 13 14.31 -34.24 7.16
N LYS A 14 13.50 -33.59 8.03
CA LYS A 14 12.98 -34.10 9.31
C LYS A 14 13.83 -33.78 10.56
N LEU A 15 14.87 -32.97 10.49
CA LEU A 15 15.50 -32.50 11.72
C LEU A 15 14.56 -31.48 12.38
N ARG A 16 14.04 -31.81 13.56
CA ARG A 16 13.14 -30.93 14.30
C ARG A 16 13.85 -29.69 14.81
N GLN A 17 15.08 -29.84 15.29
CA GLN A 17 15.83 -28.81 15.97
C GLN A 17 17.31 -29.23 16.06
N PHE A 18 18.24 -28.34 15.75
CA PHE A 18 19.66 -28.61 15.88
C PHE A 18 20.17 -28.25 17.28
N GLY A 19 19.92 -27.04 17.73
CA GLY A 19 20.28 -26.56 19.06
C GLY A 19 19.08 -26.40 19.98
N VAL A 20 19.31 -26.31 21.28
CA VAL A 20 18.26 -26.25 22.30
C VAL A 20 17.32 -25.07 22.14
N GLN A 21 17.82 -23.94 21.63
CA GLN A 21 17.06 -22.69 21.45
C GLN A 21 16.92 -22.28 19.98
N GLU A 22 17.03 -23.23 19.06
CA GLU A 22 16.88 -22.96 17.64
C GLU A 22 15.43 -23.17 17.20
N LEU A 23 14.97 -22.23 16.38
CA LEU A 23 13.71 -22.28 15.69
C LEU A 23 13.95 -21.95 14.22
N ASP A 24 13.42 -22.76 13.31
CA ASP A 24 13.38 -22.40 11.91
C ASP A 24 12.24 -21.41 11.69
N ILE A 25 12.55 -20.12 11.81
CA ILE A 25 11.57 -19.04 11.80
C ILE A 25 11.15 -18.65 10.38
N ILE A 26 12.02 -18.85 9.37
CA ILE A 26 11.76 -18.39 8.00
C ILE A 26 10.45 -18.93 7.43
N PRO A 27 10.14 -20.24 7.49
CA PRO A 27 8.88 -20.76 6.97
C PRO A 27 7.64 -20.20 7.69
N ILE A 28 7.79 -19.76 8.95
CA ILE A 28 6.71 -19.19 9.74
C ILE A 28 6.40 -17.75 9.29
N VAL A 29 7.46 -16.95 9.05
CA VAL A 29 7.31 -15.53 8.74
C VAL A 29 7.19 -15.23 7.23
N GLU A 30 7.56 -16.16 6.37
CA GLU A 30 7.54 -15.99 4.92
C GLU A 30 6.14 -15.61 4.40
N SER A 31 5.08 -16.18 4.97
CA SER A 31 3.71 -15.90 4.56
C SER A 31 3.20 -14.50 4.97
N ILE A 32 3.86 -13.85 5.92
CA ILE A 32 3.45 -12.54 6.48
C ILE A 32 4.46 -11.43 6.21
N THR A 33 5.53 -11.72 5.47
CA THR A 33 6.59 -10.76 5.14
C THR A 33 6.80 -10.65 3.64
N LYS A 34 7.32 -9.53 3.18
CA LYS A 34 7.72 -9.34 1.77
C LYS A 34 9.06 -10.00 1.44
N TYR A 35 9.87 -10.19 2.44
CA TYR A 35 11.19 -10.79 2.33
C TYR A 35 11.59 -11.38 3.68
N ALA A 36 12.06 -12.61 3.65
CA ALA A 36 12.58 -13.29 4.82
C ALA A 36 13.90 -14.00 4.46
N VAL A 37 14.94 -13.81 5.24
CA VAL A 37 16.25 -14.41 4.99
C VAL A 37 17.02 -14.69 6.26
N THR A 38 17.71 -15.83 6.30
CA THR A 38 18.77 -16.12 7.29
C THR A 38 20.11 -15.83 6.65
N ILE A 39 20.89 -14.91 7.24
CA ILE A 39 22.22 -14.56 6.74
C ILE A 39 23.21 -15.60 7.22
N THR A 40 23.71 -16.44 6.32
CA THR A 40 24.68 -17.50 6.63
C THR A 40 26.14 -17.12 6.33
N GLN A 41 26.34 -16.06 5.55
CA GLN A 41 27.66 -15.55 5.17
C GLN A 41 27.85 -14.14 5.73
N PRO A 42 28.82 -13.90 6.63
CA PRO A 42 29.03 -12.59 7.23
C PRO A 42 29.23 -11.46 6.21
N GLU A 43 29.87 -11.76 5.08
CA GLU A 43 30.17 -10.78 4.02
C GLU A 43 28.91 -10.26 3.32
N LYS A 44 27.80 -11.00 3.39
CA LYS A 44 26.52 -10.61 2.81
C LYS A 44 25.69 -9.68 3.70
N ILE A 45 26.15 -9.39 4.92
CA ILE A 45 25.36 -8.60 5.88
C ILE A 45 24.88 -7.27 5.31
N ARG A 46 25.75 -6.53 4.64
CA ARG A 46 25.42 -5.24 4.04
C ARG A 46 24.40 -5.39 2.92
N TYR A 47 24.66 -6.31 2.00
CA TYR A 47 23.77 -6.57 0.86
C TYR A 47 22.35 -6.92 1.32
N GLU A 48 22.21 -7.85 2.28
CA GLU A 48 20.90 -8.30 2.75
C GLU A 48 20.16 -7.23 3.55
N LEU A 49 20.87 -6.42 4.34
CA LEU A 49 20.26 -5.29 5.05
C LEU A 49 19.76 -4.20 4.09
N GLU A 50 20.60 -3.79 3.13
CA GLU A 50 20.20 -2.78 2.12
C GLU A 50 19.02 -3.27 1.27
N LYS A 51 19.05 -4.54 0.84
CA LYS A 51 17.96 -5.19 0.09
C LYS A 51 16.67 -5.25 0.89
N ALA A 52 16.72 -5.64 2.14
CA ALA A 52 15.56 -5.74 3.01
C ALA A 52 14.91 -4.37 3.23
N VAL A 53 15.70 -3.33 3.51
CA VAL A 53 15.19 -1.95 3.66
C VAL A 53 14.55 -1.45 2.36
N TYR A 54 15.16 -1.76 1.22
CA TYR A 54 14.60 -1.42 -0.08
C TYR A 54 13.24 -2.12 -0.31
N ILE A 55 13.18 -3.44 -0.09
CA ILE A 55 11.94 -4.23 -0.30
C ILE A 55 10.85 -3.77 0.67
N ALA A 56 11.19 -3.50 1.94
CA ALA A 56 10.22 -3.03 2.93
C ALA A 56 9.51 -1.74 2.50
N LYS A 57 10.22 -0.85 1.79
CA LYS A 57 9.74 0.48 1.38
C LYS A 57 9.23 0.54 -0.06
N SER A 58 9.56 -0.44 -0.91
CA SER A 58 9.19 -0.43 -2.34
C SER A 58 7.75 -0.86 -2.58
N GLY A 59 7.12 -0.33 -3.63
CA GLY A 59 5.73 -0.64 -3.97
C GLY A 59 4.79 -0.38 -2.80
N ARG A 60 3.91 -1.34 -2.48
CA ARG A 60 3.18 -1.31 -1.21
C ARG A 60 4.14 -1.66 -0.08
N PRO A 61 4.42 -0.73 0.86
CA PRO A 61 5.31 -1.01 1.99
C PRO A 61 4.81 -2.16 2.86
N GLY A 62 5.74 -2.95 3.39
CA GLY A 62 5.37 -4.09 4.22
C GLY A 62 6.58 -4.64 5.00
N PRO A 63 6.34 -5.54 5.97
CA PRO A 63 7.38 -6.08 6.84
C PRO A 63 8.37 -6.95 6.06
N VAL A 64 9.59 -7.01 6.58
CA VAL A 64 10.63 -7.93 6.18
C VAL A 64 11.22 -8.58 7.42
N TRP A 65 11.83 -9.74 7.27
CA TRP A 65 12.47 -10.46 8.35
C TRP A 65 13.91 -10.80 7.99
N ILE A 66 14.84 -10.46 8.88
CA ILE A 66 16.25 -10.83 8.74
C ILE A 66 16.66 -11.57 10.01
N GLU A 67 17.12 -12.79 9.83
CA GLU A 67 17.71 -13.58 10.89
C GLU A 67 19.23 -13.57 10.76
N ILE A 68 19.91 -13.19 11.82
CA ILE A 68 21.38 -13.14 11.87
C ILE A 68 21.84 -14.11 12.92
N PRO A 69 22.39 -15.29 12.55
CA PRO A 69 22.93 -16.26 13.48
C PRO A 69 24.06 -15.70 14.33
N MET A 70 24.26 -16.25 15.53
CA MET A 70 25.21 -15.71 16.51
C MET A 70 26.66 -15.75 16.02
N ASP A 71 27.03 -16.79 15.30
CA ASP A 71 28.35 -16.93 14.70
C ASP A 71 28.60 -15.87 13.61
N VAL A 72 27.59 -15.56 12.83
CA VAL A 72 27.63 -14.44 11.85
C VAL A 72 27.77 -13.10 12.56
N GLN A 73 27.03 -12.88 13.67
CA GLN A 73 27.12 -11.64 14.45
C GLN A 73 28.49 -11.40 15.03
N SER A 74 29.20 -12.48 15.41
CA SER A 74 30.54 -12.42 16.01
C SER A 74 31.71 -12.50 15.00
N ALA A 75 31.39 -12.75 13.73
CA ALA A 75 32.40 -12.91 12.70
C ALA A 75 33.09 -11.57 12.37
N LYS A 76 34.41 -11.66 12.08
CA LYS A 76 35.14 -10.53 11.52
C LYS A 76 34.76 -10.33 10.06
N ILE A 77 34.31 -9.12 9.71
CA ILE A 77 33.99 -8.75 8.34
C ILE A 77 35.06 -7.88 7.71
N SER A 78 35.23 -7.97 6.41
CA SER A 78 36.14 -7.10 5.65
C SER A 78 35.53 -5.68 5.53
N GLN A 79 36.37 -4.68 5.27
CA GLN A 79 35.89 -3.30 5.02
C GLN A 79 35.15 -3.17 3.67
N ALA A 80 35.39 -4.06 2.71
CA ALA A 80 34.80 -4.06 1.39
C ALA A 80 33.62 -5.06 1.33
N LEU A 81 32.47 -4.64 1.85
CA LEU A 81 31.24 -5.44 1.78
C LEU A 81 30.49 -5.20 0.47
N GLU A 82 29.89 -6.26 -0.05
CA GLU A 82 28.97 -6.19 -1.20
C GLU A 82 27.81 -5.24 -0.91
N LYS A 83 27.50 -4.37 -1.87
CA LYS A 83 26.35 -3.46 -1.81
C LYS A 83 25.17 -4.04 -2.58
N PHE A 84 23.98 -3.75 -2.13
CA PHE A 84 22.77 -3.99 -2.91
C PHE A 84 22.59 -2.85 -3.92
N GLU A 85 22.63 -3.17 -5.20
CA GLU A 85 22.32 -2.21 -6.26
C GLU A 85 20.81 -2.13 -6.47
N ILE A 86 20.25 -0.96 -6.21
CA ILE A 86 18.85 -0.68 -6.49
C ILE A 86 18.69 -0.60 -8.03
N LYS A 87 18.17 -1.67 -8.62
CA LYS A 87 17.64 -1.57 -9.98
C LYS A 87 16.47 -0.60 -9.94
N GLN A 88 16.48 0.39 -10.82
CA GLN A 88 15.39 1.35 -10.93
C GLN A 88 14.06 0.59 -10.90
N SER A 89 13.26 0.83 -9.86
CA SER A 89 11.95 0.19 -9.80
C SER A 89 11.14 0.73 -10.98
N ASP A 90 10.61 -0.15 -11.80
CA ASP A 90 9.64 0.23 -12.83
C ASP A 90 8.40 0.77 -12.11
N LYS A 91 8.40 2.09 -11.88
CA LYS A 91 7.20 2.76 -11.41
C LYS A 91 6.09 2.53 -12.43
N PRO A 92 4.85 2.28 -12.01
CA PRO A 92 3.74 2.14 -12.94
C PRO A 92 3.67 3.33 -13.89
N LYS A 93 3.61 3.06 -15.19
CA LYS A 93 3.46 4.12 -16.20
C LYS A 93 2.01 4.59 -16.22
N ILE A 94 1.80 5.84 -15.85
CA ILE A 94 0.48 6.45 -15.83
C ILE A 94 0.08 6.86 -17.24
N ASN A 95 -1.09 6.43 -17.69
CA ASN A 95 -1.67 6.88 -18.95
C ASN A 95 -2.31 8.27 -18.76
N GLU A 96 -1.66 9.31 -19.28
CA GLU A 96 -2.14 10.70 -19.14
C GLU A 96 -3.51 10.96 -19.77
N ASN A 97 -3.86 10.24 -20.85
CA ASN A 97 -5.20 10.35 -21.44
C ASN A 97 -6.27 9.80 -20.50
N GLN A 98 -5.97 8.73 -19.79
CA GLN A 98 -6.84 8.19 -18.74
C GLN A 98 -7.08 9.24 -17.64
N ILE A 99 -6.02 9.94 -17.21
CA ILE A 99 -6.16 10.98 -16.17
C ILE A 99 -6.98 12.17 -16.68
N LYS A 100 -6.84 12.55 -17.95
CA LYS A 100 -7.67 13.60 -18.55
C LYS A 100 -9.15 13.25 -18.52
N LEU A 101 -9.50 12.01 -18.89
CA LEU A 101 -10.88 11.52 -18.80
C LEU A 101 -11.41 11.51 -17.36
N ILE A 102 -10.57 11.18 -16.37
CA ILE A 102 -10.94 11.25 -14.95
C ILE A 102 -11.22 12.69 -14.53
N ALA A 103 -10.42 13.66 -14.96
CA ALA A 103 -10.67 15.08 -14.69
C ALA A 103 -12.01 15.56 -15.27
N GLU A 104 -12.35 15.11 -16.49
CA GLU A 104 -13.63 15.40 -17.13
C GLU A 104 -14.80 14.77 -16.37
N LEU A 105 -14.66 13.51 -15.93
CA LEU A 105 -15.67 12.83 -15.12
C LEU A 105 -15.91 13.56 -13.79
N LEU A 106 -14.87 14.01 -13.12
CA LEU A 106 -14.98 14.77 -11.87
C LEU A 106 -15.71 16.11 -12.07
N ARG A 107 -15.48 16.80 -13.19
CA ARG A 107 -16.17 18.07 -13.51
C ARG A 107 -17.65 17.87 -13.86
N ASN A 108 -17.99 16.78 -14.53
CA ASN A 108 -19.32 16.51 -15.05
C ASN A 108 -20.22 15.73 -14.08
N SER A 109 -19.65 15.15 -13.05
CA SER A 109 -20.40 14.42 -12.03
C SER A 109 -21.20 15.38 -11.16
N LYS A 110 -22.43 14.98 -10.80
CA LYS A 110 -23.32 15.77 -9.95
C LYS A 110 -23.08 15.56 -8.46
N ARG A 111 -22.65 14.38 -8.09
CA ARG A 111 -22.41 13.97 -6.70
C ARG A 111 -21.13 13.15 -6.58
N PRO A 112 -19.97 13.70 -7.03
CA PRO A 112 -18.71 13.03 -6.90
C PRO A 112 -18.30 12.94 -5.43
N ILE A 113 -17.56 11.87 -5.08
CA ILE A 113 -16.97 11.73 -3.76
C ILE A 113 -15.55 11.13 -3.86
N ILE A 114 -14.66 11.59 -3.00
CA ILE A 114 -13.32 11.03 -2.88
C ILE A 114 -13.26 10.14 -1.63
N ILE A 115 -12.78 8.91 -1.79
CA ILE A 115 -12.36 8.05 -0.68
C ILE A 115 -10.85 8.16 -0.56
N SER A 116 -10.38 8.85 0.48
CA SER A 116 -8.94 9.03 0.73
C SER A 116 -8.44 7.97 1.71
N GLY A 117 -7.68 7.01 1.20
CA GLY A 117 -7.08 5.95 2.00
C GLY A 117 -5.69 6.29 2.54
N GLN A 118 -5.14 5.40 3.37
CA GLN A 118 -3.82 5.54 3.98
C GLN A 118 -2.69 5.69 2.94
N GLY A 119 -2.86 5.15 1.73
CA GLY A 119 -1.89 5.28 0.65
C GLY A 119 -1.56 6.72 0.29
N VAL A 120 -2.49 7.65 0.46
CA VAL A 120 -2.25 9.10 0.24
C VAL A 120 -1.20 9.63 1.22
N ARG A 121 -1.30 9.25 2.50
CA ARG A 121 -0.30 9.62 3.52
C ARG A 121 1.04 8.95 3.24
N ILE A 122 1.04 7.65 2.96
CA ILE A 122 2.27 6.89 2.68
C ILE A 122 3.03 7.47 1.49
N ALA A 123 2.31 7.92 0.46
CA ALA A 123 2.89 8.58 -0.71
C ALA A 123 3.35 10.03 -0.43
N GLY A 124 3.09 10.59 0.76
CA GLY A 124 3.36 12.00 1.07
C GLY A 124 2.55 12.96 0.19
N ALA A 125 1.28 12.65 -0.06
CA ALA A 125 0.42 13.34 -1.02
C ALA A 125 -0.74 14.12 -0.39
N ILE A 126 -0.74 14.33 0.93
CA ILE A 126 -1.82 15.03 1.67
C ILE A 126 -2.06 16.44 1.13
N GLU A 127 -1.01 17.22 0.90
CA GLU A 127 -1.15 18.58 0.36
C GLU A 127 -1.73 18.60 -1.07
N LEU A 128 -1.37 17.61 -1.89
CA LEU A 128 -1.91 17.48 -3.24
C LEU A 128 -3.37 17.10 -3.22
N LEU A 129 -3.77 16.21 -2.32
CA LEU A 129 -5.18 15.88 -2.09
C LEU A 129 -5.95 17.14 -1.67
N THR A 130 -5.46 17.90 -0.71
CA THR A 130 -6.10 19.14 -0.25
C THR A 130 -6.26 20.16 -1.39
N LYS A 131 -5.24 20.31 -2.24
CA LYS A 131 -5.33 21.17 -3.44
C LYS A 131 -6.41 20.68 -4.41
N LEU A 132 -6.47 19.37 -4.66
CA LEU A 132 -7.48 18.76 -5.53
C LEU A 132 -8.89 19.00 -5.00
N VAL A 133 -9.10 18.76 -3.72
CA VAL A 133 -10.38 18.92 -3.03
C VAL A 133 -10.87 20.36 -3.12
N LYS A 134 -10.00 21.34 -2.87
CA LYS A 134 -10.31 22.76 -3.00
C LYS A 134 -10.61 23.20 -4.43
N LEU A 135 -9.88 22.65 -5.41
CA LEU A 135 -10.07 22.95 -6.82
C LEU A 135 -11.43 22.48 -7.33
N PHE A 136 -11.81 21.26 -7.01
CA PHE A 136 -13.04 20.65 -7.50
C PHE A 136 -14.23 20.80 -6.53
N LYS A 137 -14.02 21.24 -5.29
CA LYS A 137 -15.02 21.32 -4.21
C LYS A 137 -15.74 19.98 -3.99
N ILE A 138 -14.98 18.88 -4.04
CA ILE A 138 -15.53 17.52 -3.93
C ILE A 138 -15.50 17.06 -2.48
N PRO A 139 -16.61 16.50 -1.96
CA PRO A 139 -16.66 15.87 -0.65
C PRO A 139 -15.63 14.74 -0.49
N VAL A 140 -15.03 14.64 0.68
CA VAL A 140 -14.04 13.59 1.02
C VAL A 140 -14.53 12.78 2.21
N VAL A 141 -14.43 11.48 2.08
CA VAL A 141 -14.60 10.53 3.19
C VAL A 141 -13.35 9.70 3.35
N THR A 142 -13.09 9.24 4.57
CA THR A 142 -11.90 8.46 4.86
C THR A 142 -12.26 7.11 5.47
N PRO A 143 -11.62 6.02 5.06
CA PRO A 143 -11.59 4.81 5.86
C PRO A 143 -10.88 5.06 7.20
N TYR A 144 -11.03 4.14 8.15
CA TYR A 144 -10.44 4.28 9.49
C TYR A 144 -8.93 4.58 9.47
N LEU A 145 -8.15 3.92 8.61
CA LEU A 145 -6.70 4.14 8.50
C LEU A 145 -6.31 5.39 7.68
N GLY A 146 -7.28 6.06 7.06
CA GLY A 146 -7.06 7.26 6.25
C GLY A 146 -7.50 8.56 6.94
N ILE A 147 -7.87 8.53 8.22
CA ILE A 147 -8.48 9.67 8.94
C ILE A 147 -7.61 10.92 9.00
N ASP A 148 -6.31 10.75 8.86
CA ASP A 148 -5.32 11.82 8.90
C ASP A 148 -4.85 12.29 7.51
N THR A 149 -5.50 11.82 6.45
CA THR A 149 -5.19 12.26 5.07
C THR A 149 -5.85 13.57 4.68
N ILE A 150 -6.77 14.07 5.51
CA ILE A 150 -7.42 15.37 5.37
C ILE A 150 -7.67 15.95 6.75
N ARG A 151 -7.63 17.27 6.87
CA ARG A 151 -7.88 17.92 8.16
C ARG A 151 -9.36 17.80 8.52
N HIS A 152 -9.65 17.64 9.81
CA HIS A 152 -11.01 17.52 10.32
C HIS A 152 -11.86 18.80 10.12
N ASP A 153 -11.19 19.97 10.11
CA ASP A 153 -11.80 21.27 9.90
C ASP A 153 -11.87 21.71 8.42
N GLU A 154 -11.49 20.82 7.48
CA GLU A 154 -11.66 21.09 6.05
C GLU A 154 -13.14 20.97 5.66
N GLU A 155 -13.69 22.02 5.05
CA GLU A 155 -15.12 22.12 4.69
C GLU A 155 -15.64 20.93 3.86
N SER A 156 -14.78 20.35 3.04
CA SER A 156 -15.13 19.21 2.20
C SER A 156 -15.07 17.86 2.91
N TYR A 157 -14.60 17.80 4.16
CA TYR A 157 -14.51 16.56 4.91
C TYR A 157 -15.87 16.18 5.51
N ILE A 158 -16.41 15.04 5.10
CA ILE A 158 -17.74 14.57 5.54
C ILE A 158 -17.62 13.65 6.76
N GLY A 159 -16.49 12.96 6.91
CA GLY A 159 -16.26 12.04 8.03
C GLY A 159 -15.72 10.68 7.58
N LYS A 160 -15.74 9.74 8.51
CA LYS A 160 -15.26 8.36 8.29
C LYS A 160 -16.33 7.52 7.62
N THR A 161 -15.94 6.71 6.64
CA THR A 161 -16.82 5.74 5.95
C THR A 161 -16.53 4.30 6.37
N GLY A 162 -17.51 3.42 6.20
CA GLY A 162 -17.43 2.00 6.50
C GLY A 162 -18.18 1.59 7.77
N VAL A 163 -17.92 0.37 8.26
CA VAL A 163 -18.63 -0.24 9.41
C VAL A 163 -18.50 0.59 10.70
N LYS A 164 -17.34 1.17 10.92
CA LYS A 164 -17.05 2.10 12.04
C LYS A 164 -17.14 3.56 11.61
N GLY A 165 -17.84 3.82 10.52
CA GLY A 165 -17.97 5.13 9.93
C GLY A 165 -19.14 5.94 10.50
N GLU A 166 -19.19 7.19 10.09
CA GLU A 166 -20.25 8.13 10.46
C GLU A 166 -21.41 8.04 9.48
N ARG A 167 -22.61 8.29 9.99
CA ARG A 167 -23.82 8.20 9.18
C ARG A 167 -23.77 9.11 7.95
N ALA A 168 -23.33 10.37 8.13
CA ALA A 168 -23.24 11.33 7.04
C ALA A 168 -22.29 10.86 5.92
N ALA A 169 -21.10 10.38 6.28
CA ALA A 169 -20.12 9.88 5.33
C ALA A 169 -20.61 8.65 4.55
N ASN A 170 -21.24 7.70 5.25
CA ASN A 170 -21.80 6.51 4.61
C ASN A 170 -22.97 6.87 3.68
N ILE A 171 -23.85 7.79 4.05
CA ILE A 171 -24.97 8.25 3.21
C ILE A 171 -24.42 9.01 1.99
N ALA A 172 -23.47 9.91 2.16
CA ALA A 172 -22.85 10.65 1.06
C ALA A 172 -22.21 9.69 0.04
N MET A 173 -21.45 8.72 0.52
CA MET A 173 -20.82 7.69 -0.32
C MET A 173 -21.85 6.85 -1.09
N GLN A 174 -22.94 6.43 -0.44
CA GLN A 174 -23.99 5.61 -1.07
C GLN A 174 -24.83 6.37 -2.12
N ASN A 175 -24.94 7.68 -1.97
CA ASN A 175 -25.71 8.53 -2.91
C ASN A 175 -24.82 9.18 -3.98
N SER A 176 -23.54 8.88 -4.03
CA SER A 176 -22.63 9.39 -5.05
C SER A 176 -22.93 8.80 -6.43
N ASP A 177 -22.63 9.54 -7.49
CA ASP A 177 -22.65 9.09 -8.88
C ASP A 177 -21.23 8.78 -9.42
N LEU A 178 -20.21 9.23 -8.69
CA LEU A 178 -18.81 8.95 -8.97
C LEU A 178 -18.03 8.79 -7.66
N ILE A 179 -17.32 7.69 -7.52
CA ILE A 179 -16.39 7.42 -6.44
C ILE A 179 -14.97 7.41 -7.00
N LEU A 180 -14.13 8.33 -6.53
CA LEU A 180 -12.70 8.30 -6.77
C LEU A 180 -11.99 7.83 -5.49
N SER A 181 -11.56 6.57 -5.47
CA SER A 181 -10.83 6.00 -4.35
C SER A 181 -9.33 6.11 -4.60
N ILE A 182 -8.59 6.74 -3.69
CA ILE A 182 -7.15 6.96 -3.82
C ILE A 182 -6.42 6.32 -2.64
N GLY A 183 -5.54 5.35 -2.93
CA GLY A 183 -4.69 4.68 -1.94
C GLY A 183 -5.49 3.95 -0.84
N SER A 184 -6.63 3.37 -1.22
CA SER A 184 -7.47 2.59 -0.32
C SER A 184 -7.72 1.20 -0.88
N SER A 185 -7.32 0.16 -0.14
CA SER A 185 -7.53 -1.24 -0.53
C SER A 185 -9.00 -1.67 -0.57
N LEU A 186 -9.94 -0.78 -0.24
CA LEU A 186 -11.39 -1.04 -0.20
C LEU A 186 -11.69 -2.37 0.51
N HIS A 187 -11.18 -2.47 1.74
CA HIS A 187 -11.37 -3.63 2.59
C HIS A 187 -12.86 -3.82 2.93
N VAL A 188 -13.28 -5.03 3.28
CA VAL A 188 -14.67 -5.36 3.63
C VAL A 188 -15.27 -4.43 4.70
N SER A 189 -14.45 -3.93 5.62
CA SER A 189 -14.88 -2.94 6.61
C SER A 189 -15.29 -1.58 6.01
N VAL A 190 -14.91 -1.29 4.77
CA VAL A 190 -15.30 -0.07 4.03
C VAL A 190 -16.48 -0.34 3.11
N ILE A 191 -16.41 -1.43 2.35
CA ILE A 191 -17.40 -1.75 1.32
C ILE A 191 -18.59 -2.58 1.83
N GLY A 192 -18.47 -3.18 3.03
CA GLY A 192 -19.47 -4.11 3.57
C GLY A 192 -19.42 -5.47 2.90
N TYR A 193 -20.32 -6.38 3.30
CA TYR A 193 -20.44 -7.71 2.72
C TYR A 193 -21.40 -7.77 1.54
N ASN A 194 -22.36 -6.83 1.46
CA ASN A 194 -23.24 -6.71 0.31
C ASN A 194 -22.60 -5.82 -0.76
N TYR A 195 -21.68 -6.38 -1.50
CA TYR A 195 -20.84 -5.68 -2.47
C TYR A 195 -21.62 -4.94 -3.55
N LYS A 196 -22.82 -5.44 -3.89
CA LYS A 196 -23.69 -4.84 -4.92
C LYS A 196 -24.27 -3.50 -4.47
N GLU A 197 -24.41 -3.31 -3.16
CA GLU A 197 -24.97 -2.08 -2.59
C GLU A 197 -23.91 -0.99 -2.38
N PHE A 198 -22.64 -1.29 -2.48
CA PHE A 198 -21.59 -0.29 -2.31
C PHE A 198 -21.59 0.71 -3.47
N GLY A 199 -22.04 1.95 -3.18
CA GLY A 199 -22.11 3.01 -4.20
C GLY A 199 -22.78 2.50 -5.49
N ARG A 200 -23.98 1.88 -5.38
CA ARG A 200 -24.61 1.10 -6.44
C ARG A 200 -24.79 1.85 -7.75
N GLU A 201 -25.04 3.17 -7.67
CA GLU A 201 -25.23 4.04 -8.85
C GLU A 201 -23.91 4.71 -9.30
N ALA A 202 -22.86 4.63 -8.47
CA ALA A 202 -21.61 5.32 -8.74
C ALA A 202 -20.73 4.57 -9.73
N LYS A 203 -20.15 5.31 -10.68
CA LYS A 203 -18.92 4.86 -11.36
C LYS A 203 -17.77 4.82 -10.35
N LYS A 204 -16.99 3.76 -10.35
CA LYS A 204 -15.90 3.53 -9.39
C LYS A 204 -14.56 3.57 -10.08
N ILE A 205 -13.79 4.60 -9.75
CA ILE A 205 -12.42 4.80 -10.21
C ILE A 205 -11.50 4.54 -9.02
N ILE A 206 -10.60 3.59 -9.16
CA ILE A 206 -9.68 3.19 -8.10
C ILE A 206 -8.26 3.52 -8.54
N VAL A 207 -7.53 4.22 -7.66
CA VAL A 207 -6.12 4.55 -7.84
C VAL A 207 -5.34 3.89 -6.72
N ASP A 208 -4.52 2.92 -7.04
CA ASP A 208 -3.72 2.21 -6.04
C ASP A 208 -2.39 1.72 -6.64
N ILE A 209 -1.39 1.55 -5.80
CA ILE A 209 -0.09 0.97 -6.15
C ILE A 209 -0.14 -0.56 -6.15
N ASP A 210 -1.11 -1.16 -5.46
CA ASP A 210 -1.28 -2.59 -5.29
C ASP A 210 -2.44 -3.09 -6.16
N GLU A 211 -2.15 -3.42 -7.41
CA GLU A 211 -3.12 -3.95 -8.36
C GLU A 211 -3.74 -5.27 -7.88
N ILE A 212 -2.91 -6.18 -7.33
CA ILE A 212 -3.34 -7.51 -6.90
C ILE A 212 -4.44 -7.44 -5.84
N SER A 213 -4.37 -6.47 -4.92
CA SER A 213 -5.40 -6.33 -3.88
C SER A 213 -6.78 -5.96 -4.43
N HIS A 214 -6.86 -5.50 -5.69
CA HIS A 214 -8.09 -5.12 -6.36
C HIS A 214 -8.62 -6.18 -7.36
N GLU A 215 -7.91 -7.29 -7.56
CA GLU A 215 -8.39 -8.45 -8.33
C GLU A 215 -9.47 -9.28 -7.61
N LYS A 216 -9.67 -9.03 -6.31
CA LYS A 216 -10.72 -9.69 -5.52
C LYS A 216 -12.10 -9.40 -6.11
N LYS A 217 -12.89 -10.45 -6.35
CA LYS A 217 -14.25 -10.38 -6.92
C LYS A 217 -15.26 -9.86 -5.89
N THR A 218 -15.17 -8.57 -5.55
CA THR A 218 -16.07 -7.89 -4.60
C THR A 218 -16.94 -6.87 -5.35
N ILE A 219 -16.53 -5.63 -5.36
CA ILE A 219 -17.24 -4.55 -6.05
C ILE A 219 -16.86 -4.50 -7.53
N LYS A 220 -17.78 -4.01 -8.37
CA LYS A 220 -17.44 -3.67 -9.74
C LYS A 220 -16.54 -2.44 -9.76
N ILE A 221 -15.38 -2.54 -10.39
CA ILE A 221 -14.46 -1.42 -10.66
C ILE A 221 -14.67 -1.03 -12.12
N ASP A 222 -15.04 0.21 -12.39
CA ASP A 222 -15.25 0.71 -13.76
C ASP A 222 -13.91 1.16 -14.38
N GLN A 223 -12.99 1.64 -13.55
CA GLN A 223 -11.65 2.04 -14.00
C GLN A 223 -10.62 1.84 -12.89
N PHE A 224 -9.53 1.16 -13.21
CA PHE A 224 -8.37 1.04 -12.33
C PHE A 224 -7.20 1.84 -12.88
N VAL A 225 -6.51 2.58 -12.02
CA VAL A 225 -5.29 3.32 -12.32
C VAL A 225 -4.18 2.77 -11.44
N HIS A 226 -3.31 1.96 -12.02
CA HIS A 226 -2.11 1.47 -11.33
C HIS A 226 -1.12 2.63 -11.19
N ALA A 227 -1.07 3.27 -10.03
CA ALA A 227 -0.26 4.45 -9.80
C ALA A 227 0.04 4.67 -8.32
N ASP A 228 1.19 5.30 -8.04
CA ASP A 228 1.43 5.95 -6.78
C ASP A 228 0.48 7.16 -6.62
N ALA A 229 -0.09 7.33 -5.42
CA ALA A 229 -1.07 8.38 -5.15
C ALA A 229 -0.52 9.79 -5.40
N LYS A 230 0.77 10.05 -5.11
CA LYS A 230 1.41 11.33 -5.34
C LYS A 230 1.59 11.62 -6.82
N ASP A 231 2.05 10.63 -7.58
CA ASP A 231 2.25 10.77 -9.02
C ASP A 231 0.91 10.99 -9.74
N PHE A 232 -0.13 10.23 -9.36
CA PHE A 232 -1.49 10.41 -9.85
C PHE A 232 -2.02 11.82 -9.59
N LEU A 233 -1.98 12.28 -8.33
CA LEU A 233 -2.52 13.58 -7.92
C LEU A 233 -1.77 14.73 -8.60
N ASN A 234 -0.46 14.64 -8.79
CA ASN A 234 0.31 15.63 -9.53
C ASN A 234 -0.14 15.77 -10.99
N ILE A 235 -0.36 14.63 -11.67
CA ILE A 235 -0.78 14.65 -13.07
C ILE A 235 -2.24 15.15 -13.16
N LEU A 236 -3.12 14.67 -12.28
CA LEU A 236 -4.53 15.09 -12.27
C LEU A 236 -4.65 16.62 -12.07
N LEU A 237 -3.93 17.18 -11.11
CA LEU A 237 -3.92 18.64 -10.90
C LEU A 237 -3.44 19.40 -12.14
N LYS A 238 -2.35 18.97 -12.79
CA LYS A 238 -1.84 19.58 -14.03
C LYS A 238 -2.83 19.52 -15.20
N LYS A 239 -3.63 18.46 -15.28
CA LYS A 239 -4.65 18.30 -16.34
C LYS A 239 -5.99 18.98 -15.99
N SER A 240 -6.10 19.50 -14.78
CA SER A 240 -7.35 20.11 -14.28
C SER A 240 -7.31 21.63 -14.27
N THR A 241 -6.12 22.21 -14.35
CA THR A 241 -5.84 23.63 -14.56
C THR A 241 -5.73 23.91 -16.03
#